data_648aa41b4d3fa8e1cb8b2f030374cc7e
#
_entry.id   648aa41b4d3fa8e1cb8b2f030374cc7e
#
_cell.length_a   1.000
_cell.length_b   1.000
_cell.length_c   1.000
_cell.angle_alpha   90.00
_cell.angle_beta   90.00
_cell.angle_gamma   90.00
#
_symmetry.space_group_name_H-M   'P 1'
#
loop_
_entity.id
_entity.type
_entity.pdbx_description
1 polymer ?
#
loop_
_entity_poly.entity_id
_entity_poly.type
_entity_poly.pdbx_seq_one_letter_code
_entity_poly.pdbx_strand_id
1 'polypeptide(L)'
;MDFANFSIQLLNGVQYGLLLFMLAAGLTLIFGIMGVVNLAHGSFYMLGAYLAWSLSSLTGSFTLAVIGGAALSVVFGLVLERVLFRQFYQRDHLDQVLLTFGLIYVFEELRSILWGDDVHGVKVPDLLAASIPLTDNLSYPVYRLFMSGVCIALAVGLYLLISRTRLGMKIRAGAFNREMTEALGVNIKLIHAVVFAIGVALATVAGIVAAPISSVYPNMGSQVLIMCFVVVVIGGIGSVRGALISALLVGLVDTFGKVLLPQVAGMLVYMLMAAVLLWKPEGLFRQ
;
A
#
# COMPACT_ATOMS: atom_id res chain seq x y z
N MET A 1 -3.81 5.83 -31.26
CA MET A 1 -3.89 6.48 -29.92
C MET A 1 -3.32 7.87 -30.06
N ASP A 2 -4.12 8.90 -29.87
CA ASP A 2 -3.66 10.28 -29.99
C ASP A 2 -2.71 10.62 -28.86
N PHE A 3 -1.76 11.55 -29.09
CA PHE A 3 -0.77 11.96 -28.11
C PHE A 3 -1.36 12.36 -26.75
N ALA A 4 -2.50 13.05 -26.78
CA ALA A 4 -3.22 13.45 -25.58
C ALA A 4 -3.75 12.25 -24.77
N ASN A 5 -4.34 11.28 -25.44
CA ASN A 5 -4.80 10.04 -24.80
C ASN A 5 -3.63 9.23 -24.23
N PHE A 6 -2.49 9.15 -24.94
CA PHE A 6 -1.28 8.51 -24.42
C PHE A 6 -0.80 9.19 -23.14
N SER A 7 -0.76 10.52 -23.11
CA SER A 7 -0.32 11.29 -21.94
C SER A 7 -1.23 11.08 -20.72
N ILE A 8 -2.56 11.02 -20.93
CA ILE A 8 -3.51 10.73 -19.86
C ILE A 8 -3.29 9.30 -19.30
N GLN A 9 -3.10 8.32 -20.17
CA GLN A 9 -2.86 6.94 -19.70
C GLN A 9 -1.51 6.81 -19.00
N LEU A 10 -0.49 7.54 -19.42
CA LEU A 10 0.78 7.61 -18.73
C LEU A 10 0.60 8.17 -17.30
N LEU A 11 -0.11 9.29 -17.16
CA LEU A 11 -0.44 9.89 -15.86
C LEU A 11 -1.24 8.94 -14.98
N ASN A 12 -2.26 8.26 -15.54
CA ASN A 12 -3.06 7.27 -14.82
C ASN A 12 -2.21 6.07 -14.36
N GLY A 13 -1.33 5.58 -15.23
CA GLY A 13 -0.44 4.45 -14.91
C GLY A 13 0.58 4.81 -13.82
N VAL A 14 1.16 6.00 -13.89
CA VAL A 14 2.06 6.51 -12.83
C VAL A 14 1.31 6.69 -11.52
N GLN A 15 0.11 7.30 -11.54
CA GLN A 15 -0.73 7.50 -10.37
C GLN A 15 -1.10 6.16 -9.71
N TYR A 16 -1.54 5.18 -10.50
CA TYR A 16 -1.86 3.83 -9.97
C TYR A 16 -0.61 3.13 -9.45
N GLY A 17 0.52 3.25 -10.15
CA GLY A 17 1.81 2.73 -9.67
C GLY A 17 2.26 3.35 -8.35
N LEU A 18 2.08 4.66 -8.16
CA LEU A 18 2.40 5.33 -6.89
C LEU A 18 1.49 4.84 -5.73
N LEU A 19 0.21 4.58 -6.01
CA LEU A 19 -0.70 4.00 -5.03
C LEU A 19 -0.27 2.59 -4.63
N LEU A 20 0.05 1.74 -5.62
CA LEU A 20 0.58 0.39 -5.37
C LEU A 20 1.91 0.43 -4.61
N PHE A 21 2.76 1.42 -4.89
CA PHE A 21 4.00 1.61 -4.15
C PHE A 21 3.76 1.88 -2.67
N MET A 22 2.79 2.70 -2.29
CA MET A 22 2.48 2.94 -0.87
C MET A 22 2.16 1.65 -0.12
N LEU A 23 1.33 0.81 -0.73
CA LEU A 23 1.01 -0.51 -0.18
C LEU A 23 2.23 -1.42 -0.13
N ALA A 24 2.92 -1.56 -1.26
CA ALA A 24 4.08 -2.43 -1.38
C ALA A 24 5.24 -2.00 -0.47
N ALA A 25 5.44 -0.69 -0.27
CA ALA A 25 6.46 -0.16 0.63
C ALA A 25 6.19 -0.55 2.09
N GLY A 26 4.91 -0.48 2.53
CA GLY A 26 4.51 -0.93 3.85
C GLY A 26 4.76 -2.43 4.07
N LEU A 27 4.32 -3.25 3.11
CA LEU A 27 4.53 -4.70 3.15
C LEU A 27 6.02 -5.07 3.10
N THR A 28 6.78 -4.43 2.21
CA THR A 28 8.23 -4.63 2.04
C THR A 28 9.01 -4.28 3.30
N LEU A 29 8.62 -3.20 3.99
CA LEU A 29 9.23 -2.82 5.28
C LEU A 29 8.96 -3.85 6.36
N ILE A 30 7.72 -4.29 6.51
CA ILE A 30 7.34 -5.31 7.49
C ILE A 30 8.13 -6.59 7.22
N PHE A 31 8.10 -7.07 5.97
CA PHE A 31 8.82 -8.29 5.62
C PHE A 31 10.34 -8.15 5.78
N GLY A 32 10.93 -7.05 5.31
CA GLY A 32 12.39 -6.86 5.32
C GLY A 32 13.01 -6.82 6.72
N ILE A 33 12.24 -6.45 7.76
CA ILE A 33 12.75 -6.33 9.13
C ILE A 33 12.28 -7.45 10.02
N MET A 34 11.02 -7.88 9.84
CA MET A 34 10.39 -8.86 10.72
C MET A 34 10.45 -10.27 10.15
N GLY A 35 10.73 -10.43 8.85
CA GLY A 35 10.68 -11.71 8.14
C GLY A 35 9.28 -12.30 8.03
N VAL A 36 8.23 -11.55 8.34
CA VAL A 36 6.83 -12.00 8.38
C VAL A 36 6.10 -11.57 7.12
N VAL A 37 5.53 -12.54 6.40
CA VAL A 37 4.61 -12.27 5.30
C VAL A 37 3.23 -11.95 5.88
N ASN A 38 2.84 -10.68 5.83
CA ASN A 38 1.54 -10.25 6.34
C ASN A 38 0.47 -10.28 5.24
N LEU A 39 -0.29 -11.37 5.16
CA LEU A 39 -1.40 -11.51 4.21
C LEU A 39 -2.57 -10.56 4.54
N ALA A 40 -2.74 -10.13 5.79
CA ALA A 40 -3.77 -9.17 6.16
C ALA A 40 -3.43 -7.72 5.76
N HIS A 41 -2.29 -7.48 5.07
CA HIS A 41 -1.88 -6.13 4.69
C HIS A 41 -2.90 -5.42 3.78
N GLY A 42 -3.55 -6.15 2.88
CA GLY A 42 -4.64 -5.62 2.06
C GLY A 42 -5.89 -5.23 2.86
N SER A 43 -6.15 -5.91 3.98
CA SER A 43 -7.28 -5.55 4.85
C SER A 43 -7.09 -4.18 5.50
N PHE A 44 -5.85 -3.73 5.75
CA PHE A 44 -5.59 -2.37 6.25
C PHE A 44 -5.92 -1.30 5.21
N TYR A 45 -5.68 -1.57 3.93
CA TYR A 45 -6.13 -0.70 2.84
C TYR A 45 -7.66 -0.62 2.81
N MET A 46 -8.35 -1.75 2.88
CA MET A 46 -9.82 -1.81 2.95
C MET A 46 -10.34 -1.03 4.15
N LEU A 47 -9.82 -1.28 5.36
CA LEU A 47 -10.20 -0.53 6.56
C LEU A 47 -9.98 0.97 6.39
N GLY A 48 -8.89 1.38 5.71
CA GLY A 48 -8.64 2.77 5.37
C GLY A 48 -9.74 3.38 4.52
N ALA A 49 -10.18 2.68 3.48
CA ALA A 49 -11.27 3.13 2.62
C ALA A 49 -12.60 3.27 3.38
N TYR A 50 -12.94 2.31 4.25
CA TYR A 50 -14.13 2.38 5.11
C TYR A 50 -14.03 3.50 6.16
N LEU A 51 -12.85 3.72 6.74
CA LEU A 51 -12.60 4.86 7.64
C LEU A 51 -12.76 6.20 6.90
N ALA A 52 -12.30 6.30 5.64
CA ALA A 52 -12.50 7.50 4.83
C ALA A 52 -13.97 7.81 4.65
N TRP A 53 -14.79 6.80 4.33
CA TRP A 53 -16.23 6.97 4.21
C TRP A 53 -16.88 7.38 5.54
N SER A 54 -16.60 6.66 6.62
CA SER A 54 -17.19 6.92 7.93
C SER A 54 -16.80 8.30 8.47
N LEU A 55 -15.51 8.63 8.48
CA LEU A 55 -15.04 9.91 9.02
C LEU A 55 -15.46 11.09 8.15
N SER A 56 -15.48 10.94 6.82
CA SER A 56 -15.96 12.03 5.94
C SER A 56 -17.46 12.26 6.07
N SER A 57 -18.26 11.20 6.27
CA SER A 57 -19.70 11.35 6.51
C SER A 57 -20.02 11.94 7.89
N LEU A 58 -19.24 11.62 8.92
CA LEU A 58 -19.41 12.14 10.29
C LEU A 58 -18.93 13.59 10.43
N THR A 59 -17.78 13.93 9.83
CA THR A 59 -17.15 15.25 10.02
C THR A 59 -17.47 16.25 8.90
N GLY A 60 -18.00 15.78 7.78
CA GLY A 60 -18.20 16.59 6.57
C GLY A 60 -16.87 17.00 5.90
N SER A 61 -15.71 16.51 6.36
CA SER A 61 -14.39 16.93 5.89
C SER A 61 -13.51 15.73 5.54
N PHE A 62 -13.12 15.64 4.28
CA PHE A 62 -12.17 14.61 3.82
C PHE A 62 -10.78 14.79 4.44
N THR A 63 -10.34 16.03 4.69
CA THR A 63 -9.05 16.31 5.32
C THR A 63 -8.99 15.75 6.74
N LEU A 64 -10.07 15.91 7.52
CA LEU A 64 -10.16 15.31 8.85
C LEU A 64 -10.21 13.78 8.77
N ALA A 65 -10.83 13.22 7.74
CA ALA A 65 -10.84 11.77 7.52
C ALA A 65 -9.42 11.24 7.22
N VAL A 66 -8.61 11.95 6.44
CA VAL A 66 -7.21 11.57 6.17
C VAL A 66 -6.37 11.61 7.45
N ILE A 67 -6.41 12.73 8.19
CA ILE A 67 -5.60 12.91 9.41
C ILE A 67 -6.07 11.94 10.51
N GLY A 68 -7.37 11.87 10.75
CA GLY A 68 -7.96 10.98 11.76
C GLY A 68 -7.73 9.51 11.43
N GLY A 69 -7.95 9.11 10.18
CA GLY A 69 -7.70 7.75 9.72
C GLY A 69 -6.23 7.35 9.81
N ALA A 70 -5.31 8.24 9.44
CA ALA A 70 -3.87 8.01 9.61
C ALA A 70 -3.48 7.87 11.09
N ALA A 71 -3.98 8.72 11.98
CA ALA A 71 -3.71 8.62 13.41
C ALA A 71 -4.28 7.33 14.02
N LEU A 72 -5.54 7.00 13.69
CA LEU A 72 -6.18 5.75 14.13
C LEU A 72 -5.42 4.52 13.63
N SER A 73 -4.93 4.53 12.40
CA SER A 73 -4.18 3.39 11.83
C SER A 73 -2.84 3.17 12.53
N VAL A 74 -2.14 4.23 12.94
CA VAL A 74 -0.90 4.10 13.72
C VAL A 74 -1.19 3.45 15.08
N VAL A 75 -2.21 3.93 15.80
CA VAL A 75 -2.61 3.36 17.09
C VAL A 75 -3.05 1.90 16.92
N PHE A 76 -3.88 1.63 15.92
CA PHE A 76 -4.35 0.29 15.60
C PHE A 76 -3.19 -0.66 15.26
N GLY A 77 -2.23 -0.20 14.44
CA GLY A 77 -1.04 -0.97 14.10
C GLY A 77 -0.18 -1.30 15.33
N LEU A 78 0.05 -0.32 16.22
CA LEU A 78 0.79 -0.55 17.47
C LEU A 78 0.08 -1.55 18.41
N VAL A 79 -1.24 -1.46 18.53
CA VAL A 79 -2.04 -2.38 19.35
C VAL A 79 -2.00 -3.79 18.73
N LEU A 80 -2.24 -3.90 17.43
CA LEU A 80 -2.28 -5.17 16.73
C LEU A 80 -0.92 -5.88 16.78
N GLU A 81 0.18 -5.14 16.61
CA GLU A 81 1.53 -5.67 16.76
C GLU A 81 1.74 -6.23 18.16
N ARG A 82 1.42 -5.43 19.20
CA ARG A 82 1.67 -5.80 20.59
C ARG A 82 0.84 -6.99 21.07
N VAL A 83 -0.42 -7.06 20.63
CA VAL A 83 -1.37 -8.08 21.09
C VAL A 83 -1.21 -9.38 20.31
N LEU A 84 -1.00 -9.30 18.99
CA LEU A 84 -1.00 -10.48 18.12
C LEU A 84 0.39 -10.78 17.55
N PHE A 85 0.95 -9.93 16.71
CA PHE A 85 2.16 -10.23 15.94
C PHE A 85 3.38 -10.53 16.79
N ARG A 86 3.53 -9.81 17.91
CA ARG A 86 4.65 -9.98 18.83
C ARG A 86 4.78 -11.39 19.38
N GLN A 87 3.68 -12.11 19.54
CA GLN A 87 3.64 -13.48 20.06
C GLN A 87 4.08 -14.50 19.01
N PHE A 88 4.05 -14.12 17.73
CA PHE A 88 4.34 -15.00 16.60
C PHE A 88 5.73 -14.81 15.97
N TYR A 89 6.54 -13.82 16.40
CA TYR A 89 7.88 -13.58 15.83
C TYR A 89 8.86 -14.77 15.99
N GLN A 90 8.64 -15.61 16.96
CA GLN A 90 9.47 -16.80 17.21
C GLN A 90 8.81 -18.11 16.76
N ARG A 91 7.62 -18.03 16.15
CA ARG A 91 6.90 -19.16 15.61
C ARG A 91 7.32 -19.43 14.17
N ASP A 92 7.03 -20.63 13.70
CA ASP A 92 7.30 -21.02 12.32
C ASP A 92 6.58 -20.12 11.31
N HIS A 93 7.15 -20.01 10.11
CA HIS A 93 6.56 -19.21 9.03
C HIS A 93 5.12 -19.60 8.70
N LEU A 94 4.78 -20.91 8.83
CA LEU A 94 3.44 -21.40 8.59
C LEU A 94 2.43 -20.85 9.60
N ASP A 95 2.79 -20.79 10.89
CA ASP A 95 1.95 -20.21 11.95
C ASP A 95 1.68 -18.72 11.70
N GLN A 96 2.69 -17.99 11.23
CA GLN A 96 2.57 -16.57 10.89
C GLN A 96 1.63 -16.36 9.69
N VAL A 97 1.75 -17.19 8.66
CA VAL A 97 0.86 -17.18 7.49
C VAL A 97 -0.58 -17.49 7.90
N LEU A 98 -0.79 -18.53 8.73
CA LEU A 98 -2.12 -18.90 9.23
C LEU A 98 -2.75 -17.78 10.08
N LEU A 99 -1.97 -17.12 10.95
CA LEU A 99 -2.45 -15.98 11.72
C LEU A 99 -2.94 -14.86 10.77
N THR A 100 -2.10 -14.46 9.82
CA THR A 100 -2.44 -13.33 8.92
C THR A 100 -3.56 -13.68 7.95
N PHE A 101 -3.66 -14.95 7.53
CA PHE A 101 -4.78 -15.45 6.74
C PHE A 101 -6.10 -15.43 7.55
N GLY A 102 -6.07 -15.90 8.80
CA GLY A 102 -7.22 -15.80 9.70
C GLY A 102 -7.67 -14.36 9.96
N LEU A 103 -6.71 -13.42 10.06
CA LEU A 103 -7.00 -12.00 10.22
C LEU A 103 -7.74 -11.40 9.02
N ILE A 104 -7.52 -11.90 7.79
CA ILE A 104 -8.30 -11.45 6.61
C ILE A 104 -9.79 -11.68 6.87
N TYR A 105 -10.16 -12.89 7.29
CA TYR A 105 -11.57 -13.21 7.56
C TYR A 105 -12.13 -12.42 8.74
N VAL A 106 -11.35 -12.24 9.80
CA VAL A 106 -11.76 -11.41 10.94
C VAL A 106 -12.05 -9.97 10.50
N PHE A 107 -11.20 -9.39 9.65
CA PHE A 107 -11.39 -8.02 9.17
C PHE A 107 -12.54 -7.92 8.16
N GLU A 108 -12.75 -8.92 7.31
CA GLU A 108 -13.91 -8.96 6.41
C GLU A 108 -15.22 -9.07 7.19
N GLU A 109 -15.28 -9.92 8.20
CA GLU A 109 -16.48 -10.08 9.03
C GLU A 109 -16.74 -8.82 9.88
N LEU A 110 -15.69 -8.26 10.49
CA LEU A 110 -15.82 -6.98 11.21
C LEU A 110 -16.31 -5.86 10.29
N ARG A 111 -15.82 -5.80 9.06
CA ARG A 111 -16.28 -4.85 8.05
C ARG A 111 -17.78 -5.07 7.76
N SER A 112 -18.21 -6.32 7.53
CA SER A 112 -19.62 -6.65 7.26
C SER A 112 -20.54 -6.26 8.42
N ILE A 113 -20.13 -6.55 9.66
CA ILE A 113 -20.89 -6.21 10.87
C ILE A 113 -21.00 -4.68 11.05
N LEU A 114 -19.92 -3.93 10.81
CA LEU A 114 -19.86 -2.49 11.10
C LEU A 114 -20.47 -1.63 9.98
N TRP A 115 -20.30 -2.02 8.72
CA TRP A 115 -20.64 -1.20 7.55
C TRP A 115 -21.61 -1.88 6.56
N GLY A 116 -21.89 -3.17 6.73
CA GLY A 116 -22.70 -3.94 5.79
C GLY A 116 -21.96 -4.30 4.52
N ASP A 117 -22.69 -4.83 3.53
CA ASP A 117 -22.13 -5.31 2.27
C ASP A 117 -22.39 -4.37 1.08
N ASP A 118 -22.95 -3.20 1.35
CA ASP A 118 -23.22 -2.20 0.33
C ASP A 118 -21.95 -1.51 -0.16
N VAL A 119 -22.01 -1.03 -1.40
CA VAL A 119 -20.94 -0.21 -1.99
C VAL A 119 -21.13 1.24 -1.56
N HIS A 120 -20.10 1.83 -0.98
CA HIS A 120 -20.12 3.21 -0.51
C HIS A 120 -19.28 4.12 -1.39
N GLY A 121 -19.81 5.29 -1.73
CA GLY A 121 -19.10 6.35 -2.43
C GLY A 121 -18.56 7.40 -1.46
N VAL A 122 -17.31 7.78 -1.60
CA VAL A 122 -16.71 8.90 -0.88
C VAL A 122 -16.69 10.11 -1.79
N LYS A 123 -17.25 11.25 -1.35
CA LYS A 123 -17.27 12.48 -2.14
C LYS A 123 -15.86 13.06 -2.26
N VAL A 124 -15.49 13.44 -3.48
CA VAL A 124 -14.29 14.24 -3.70
C VAL A 124 -14.50 15.62 -3.04
N PRO A 125 -13.51 16.15 -2.29
CA PRO A 125 -13.60 17.49 -1.70
C PRO A 125 -13.84 18.55 -2.79
N ASP A 126 -14.69 19.53 -2.52
CA ASP A 126 -15.07 20.59 -3.50
C ASP A 126 -13.84 21.34 -4.05
N LEU A 127 -12.81 21.55 -3.22
CA LEU A 127 -11.54 22.17 -3.62
C LEU A 127 -10.77 21.35 -4.68
N LEU A 128 -10.99 20.04 -4.74
CA LEU A 128 -10.30 19.10 -5.62
C LEU A 128 -11.22 18.51 -6.69
N ALA A 129 -12.47 18.93 -6.73
CA ALA A 129 -13.48 18.46 -7.69
C ALA A 129 -13.29 19.05 -9.10
N ALA A 130 -12.44 20.08 -9.24
CA ALA A 130 -12.10 20.69 -10.52
C ALA A 130 -11.34 19.72 -11.43
N SER A 131 -11.40 19.97 -12.74
CA SER A 131 -10.61 19.27 -13.75
C SER A 131 -9.78 20.28 -14.54
N ILE A 132 -8.54 19.94 -14.85
CA ILE A 132 -7.64 20.75 -15.67
C ILE A 132 -7.85 20.36 -17.13
N PRO A 133 -8.24 21.29 -18.03
CA PRO A 133 -8.31 20.98 -19.46
C PRO A 133 -6.90 20.78 -20.01
N LEU A 134 -6.65 19.62 -20.62
CA LEU A 134 -5.39 19.31 -21.31
C LEU A 134 -5.48 19.63 -22.79
N THR A 135 -6.66 19.43 -23.37
CA THR A 135 -7.03 19.81 -24.74
C THR A 135 -8.52 20.19 -24.75
N ASP A 136 -9.02 20.76 -25.88
CA ASP A 136 -10.41 21.19 -26.00
C ASP A 136 -11.44 20.09 -25.64
N ASN A 137 -11.07 18.81 -25.78
CA ASN A 137 -11.94 17.65 -25.54
C ASN A 137 -11.52 16.76 -24.37
N LEU A 138 -10.39 17.05 -23.70
CA LEU A 138 -9.85 16.18 -22.67
C LEU A 138 -9.47 16.95 -21.41
N SER A 139 -10.02 16.52 -20.28
CA SER A 139 -9.72 17.09 -18.96
C SER A 139 -9.18 16.03 -18.01
N TYR A 140 -8.31 16.44 -17.08
CA TYR A 140 -7.73 15.55 -16.06
C TYR A 140 -8.19 16.00 -14.66
N PRO A 141 -8.76 15.09 -13.82
CA PRO A 141 -9.25 15.44 -12.50
C PRO A 141 -8.11 15.89 -11.57
N VAL A 142 -8.26 17.04 -10.92
CA VAL A 142 -7.29 17.59 -9.95
C VAL A 142 -7.07 16.61 -8.78
N TYR A 143 -8.11 15.88 -8.36
CA TYR A 143 -8.01 14.90 -7.30
C TYR A 143 -6.95 13.81 -7.58
N ARG A 144 -6.80 13.37 -8.82
CA ARG A 144 -5.77 12.37 -9.19
C ARG A 144 -4.36 12.93 -9.05
N LEU A 145 -4.16 14.22 -9.35
CA LEU A 145 -2.88 14.90 -9.13
C LEU A 145 -2.59 15.04 -7.63
N PHE A 146 -3.61 15.43 -6.85
CA PHE A 146 -3.50 15.48 -5.38
C PHE A 146 -3.10 14.12 -4.81
N MET A 147 -3.77 13.04 -5.23
CA MET A 147 -3.44 11.68 -4.80
C MET A 147 -2.00 11.31 -5.14
N SER A 148 -1.55 11.61 -6.36
CA SER A 148 -0.14 11.40 -6.75
C SER A 148 0.82 12.20 -5.88
N GLY A 149 0.48 13.46 -5.58
CA GLY A 149 1.26 14.32 -4.69
C GLY A 149 1.38 13.76 -3.28
N VAL A 150 0.30 13.26 -2.71
CA VAL A 150 0.31 12.59 -1.39
C VAL A 150 1.18 11.34 -1.42
N CYS A 151 1.05 10.50 -2.45
CA CYS A 151 1.88 9.29 -2.59
C CYS A 151 3.37 9.65 -2.71
N ILE A 152 3.73 10.67 -3.50
CA ILE A 152 5.12 11.14 -3.64
C ILE A 152 5.63 11.70 -2.31
N ALA A 153 4.84 12.53 -1.62
CA ALA A 153 5.22 13.09 -0.33
C ALA A 153 5.51 12.00 0.71
N LEU A 154 4.66 10.98 0.77
CA LEU A 154 4.86 9.83 1.67
C LEU A 154 6.04 8.95 1.24
N ALA A 155 6.26 8.77 -0.06
CA ALA A 155 7.43 8.07 -0.59
C ALA A 155 8.74 8.77 -0.21
N VAL A 156 8.79 10.10 -0.38
CA VAL A 156 9.94 10.92 0.02
C VAL A 156 10.10 10.92 1.53
N GLY A 157 9.01 11.07 2.29
CA GLY A 157 9.01 10.98 3.75
C GLY A 157 9.57 9.64 4.25
N LEU A 158 9.12 8.52 3.66
CA LEU A 158 9.63 7.20 3.98
C LEU A 158 11.11 7.04 3.64
N TYR A 159 11.53 7.52 2.46
CA TYR A 159 12.94 7.52 2.07
C TYR A 159 13.80 8.32 3.05
N LEU A 160 13.37 9.53 3.42
CA LEU A 160 14.10 10.36 4.39
C LEU A 160 14.12 9.70 5.77
N LEU A 161 13.00 9.13 6.22
CA LEU A 161 12.92 8.40 7.48
C LEU A 161 13.93 7.25 7.52
N ILE A 162 13.97 6.41 6.48
CA ILE A 162 14.86 5.26 6.44
C ILE A 162 16.33 5.69 6.24
N SER A 163 16.62 6.68 5.36
CA SER A 163 17.99 7.02 4.96
C SER A 163 18.66 8.02 5.89
N ARG A 164 17.90 8.95 6.48
CA ARG A 164 18.45 10.14 7.17
C ARG A 164 18.19 10.18 8.67
N THR A 165 17.35 9.30 9.24
CA THR A 165 17.01 9.35 10.66
C THR A 165 17.74 8.29 11.48
N ARG A 166 17.85 8.54 12.81
CA ARG A 166 18.37 7.54 13.76
C ARG A 166 17.50 6.28 13.83
N LEU A 167 16.18 6.45 13.64
CA LEU A 167 15.26 5.33 13.56
C LEU A 167 15.57 4.47 12.33
N GLY A 168 15.72 5.10 11.16
CA GLY A 168 16.08 4.39 9.92
C GLY A 168 17.41 3.64 10.00
N MET A 169 18.39 4.20 10.73
CA MET A 169 19.66 3.50 10.98
C MET A 169 19.45 2.23 11.80
N LYS A 170 18.66 2.29 12.87
CA LYS A 170 18.31 1.11 13.70
C LYS A 170 17.50 0.08 12.92
N ILE A 171 16.59 0.55 12.06
CA ILE A 171 15.79 -0.29 11.16
C ILE A 171 16.70 -1.10 10.23
N ARG A 172 17.63 -0.44 9.54
CA ARG A 172 18.58 -1.10 8.63
C ARG A 172 19.52 -2.06 9.38
N ALA A 173 20.01 -1.66 10.56
CA ALA A 173 20.84 -2.54 11.37
C ALA A 173 20.10 -3.80 11.80
N GLY A 174 18.83 -3.66 12.26
CA GLY A 174 17.99 -4.79 12.65
C GLY A 174 17.62 -5.70 11.49
N ALA A 175 17.45 -5.15 10.29
CA ALA A 175 17.20 -5.93 9.07
C ALA A 175 18.45 -6.73 8.63
N PHE A 176 19.63 -6.17 8.83
CA PHE A 176 20.89 -6.84 8.46
C PHE A 176 21.29 -7.92 9.45
N ASN A 177 21.31 -7.63 10.76
CA ASN A 177 21.61 -8.60 11.80
C ASN A 177 20.88 -8.25 13.09
N ARG A 178 19.78 -8.96 13.35
CA ARG A 178 18.91 -8.76 14.50
C ARG A 178 19.65 -8.99 15.83
N GLU A 179 20.37 -10.11 15.94
CA GLU A 179 21.02 -10.52 17.18
C GLU A 179 22.12 -9.54 17.59
N MET A 180 22.97 -9.14 16.63
CA MET A 180 24.02 -8.16 16.87
C MET A 180 23.44 -6.78 17.26
N THR A 181 22.33 -6.37 16.61
CA THR A 181 21.67 -5.10 16.91
C THR A 181 21.09 -5.10 18.33
N GLU A 182 20.53 -6.22 18.76
CA GLU A 182 20.01 -6.41 20.11
C GLU A 182 21.14 -6.43 21.16
N ALA A 183 22.26 -7.08 20.84
CA ALA A 183 23.47 -7.11 21.70
C ALA A 183 24.07 -5.70 21.90
N LEU A 184 23.93 -4.81 20.93
CA LEU A 184 24.31 -3.39 21.02
C LEU A 184 23.30 -2.52 21.80
N GLY A 185 22.31 -3.14 22.47
CA GLY A 185 21.34 -2.44 23.32
C GLY A 185 20.16 -1.80 22.61
N VAL A 186 19.95 -2.11 21.33
CA VAL A 186 18.80 -1.61 20.57
C VAL A 186 17.57 -2.47 20.88
N ASN A 187 16.48 -1.85 21.29
CA ASN A 187 15.21 -2.55 21.53
C ASN A 187 14.54 -2.95 20.22
N ILE A 188 14.79 -4.16 19.76
CA ILE A 188 14.23 -4.70 18.51
C ILE A 188 12.70 -4.79 18.55
N LYS A 189 12.09 -5.09 19.70
CA LYS A 189 10.64 -5.14 19.84
C LYS A 189 9.98 -3.80 19.55
N LEU A 190 10.62 -2.70 19.98
CA LEU A 190 10.14 -1.35 19.67
C LEU A 190 10.28 -1.03 18.17
N ILE A 191 11.38 -1.46 17.54
CA ILE A 191 11.58 -1.27 16.10
C ILE A 191 10.50 -2.00 15.32
N HIS A 192 10.21 -3.27 15.66
CA HIS A 192 9.14 -4.04 15.02
C HIS A 192 7.80 -3.34 15.15
N ALA A 193 7.42 -2.88 16.35
CA ALA A 193 6.16 -2.17 16.58
C ALA A 193 6.04 -0.90 15.73
N VAL A 194 7.10 -0.10 15.68
CA VAL A 194 7.12 1.14 14.88
C VAL A 194 7.05 0.85 13.38
N VAL A 195 7.81 -0.14 12.90
CA VAL A 195 7.80 -0.52 11.49
C VAL A 195 6.45 -1.09 11.07
N PHE A 196 5.85 -1.93 11.91
CA PHE A 196 4.52 -2.45 11.67
C PHE A 196 3.47 -1.33 11.60
N ALA A 197 3.51 -0.39 12.56
CA ALA A 197 2.61 0.76 12.57
C ALA A 197 2.77 1.65 11.34
N ILE A 198 4.01 1.89 10.88
CA ILE A 198 4.27 2.64 9.64
C ILE A 198 3.69 1.87 8.43
N GLY A 199 3.90 0.57 8.34
CA GLY A 199 3.35 -0.25 7.26
C GLY A 199 1.83 -0.22 7.22
N VAL A 200 1.16 -0.39 8.38
CA VAL A 200 -0.29 -0.28 8.51
C VAL A 200 -0.77 1.13 8.12
N ALA A 201 -0.09 2.18 8.57
CA ALA A 201 -0.45 3.56 8.24
C ALA A 201 -0.34 3.83 6.74
N LEU A 202 0.71 3.36 6.06
CA LEU A 202 0.87 3.51 4.61
C LEU A 202 -0.26 2.81 3.85
N ALA A 203 -0.61 1.58 4.23
CA ALA A 203 -1.71 0.84 3.61
C ALA A 203 -3.06 1.53 3.84
N THR A 204 -3.33 1.96 5.08
CA THR A 204 -4.58 2.64 5.44
C THR A 204 -4.71 3.99 4.72
N VAL A 205 -3.66 4.80 4.68
CA VAL A 205 -3.67 6.08 3.97
C VAL A 205 -3.85 5.88 2.46
N ALA A 206 -3.23 4.83 1.87
CA ALA A 206 -3.47 4.48 0.48
C ALA A 206 -4.95 4.17 0.22
N GLY A 207 -5.62 3.43 1.11
CA GLY A 207 -7.06 3.15 1.04
C GLY A 207 -7.92 4.42 1.18
N ILE A 208 -7.58 5.30 2.14
CA ILE A 208 -8.28 6.57 2.34
C ILE A 208 -8.24 7.43 1.08
N VAL A 209 -7.05 7.60 0.51
CA VAL A 209 -6.84 8.48 -0.66
C VAL A 209 -7.41 7.86 -1.93
N ALA A 210 -7.50 6.54 -2.03
CA ALA A 210 -8.10 5.84 -3.16
C ALA A 210 -9.63 5.84 -3.13
N ALA A 211 -10.26 5.88 -1.95
CA ALA A 211 -11.70 5.73 -1.77
C ALA A 211 -12.58 6.66 -2.63
N PRO A 212 -12.26 7.95 -2.85
CA PRO A 212 -13.06 8.83 -3.71
C PRO A 212 -13.04 8.46 -5.21
N ILE A 213 -12.03 7.70 -5.66
CA ILE A 213 -11.90 7.28 -7.06
C ILE A 213 -12.45 5.87 -7.28
N SER A 214 -12.14 4.94 -6.36
CA SER A 214 -12.40 3.51 -6.55
C SER A 214 -13.69 3.02 -5.90
N SER A 215 -14.44 3.88 -5.18
CA SER A 215 -15.52 3.47 -4.28
C SER A 215 -15.03 2.52 -3.18
N VAL A 216 -15.87 2.24 -2.21
CA VAL A 216 -15.57 1.34 -1.09
C VAL A 216 -16.49 0.14 -1.18
N TYR A 217 -15.95 -1.06 -1.31
CA TYR A 217 -16.72 -2.28 -1.53
C TYR A 217 -16.09 -3.48 -0.81
N PRO A 218 -16.88 -4.54 -0.53
CA PRO A 218 -16.38 -5.76 0.09
C PRO A 218 -15.25 -6.42 -0.70
N ASN A 219 -14.32 -7.08 0.00
CA ASN A 219 -13.18 -7.82 -0.59
C ASN A 219 -12.16 -6.97 -1.39
N MET A 220 -12.28 -5.63 -1.41
CA MET A 220 -11.31 -4.76 -2.09
C MET A 220 -9.88 -4.95 -1.57
N GLY A 221 -9.73 -5.30 -0.29
CA GLY A 221 -8.44 -5.57 0.33
C GLY A 221 -7.70 -6.75 -0.29
N SER A 222 -8.41 -7.84 -0.56
CA SER A 222 -7.84 -9.05 -1.16
C SER A 222 -7.37 -8.81 -2.60
N GLN A 223 -8.13 -8.05 -3.39
CA GLN A 223 -7.76 -7.72 -4.77
C GLN A 223 -6.47 -6.88 -4.83
N VAL A 224 -6.38 -5.88 -3.95
CA VAL A 224 -5.20 -5.00 -3.89
C VAL A 224 -3.99 -5.72 -3.31
N LEU A 225 -4.20 -6.64 -2.37
CA LEU A 225 -3.13 -7.48 -1.81
C LEU A 225 -2.41 -8.28 -2.87
N ILE A 226 -3.15 -8.90 -3.80
CA ILE A 226 -2.55 -9.69 -4.89
C ILE A 226 -1.64 -8.80 -5.75
N MET A 227 -2.09 -7.60 -6.13
CA MET A 227 -1.27 -6.65 -6.88
C MET A 227 -0.05 -6.17 -6.09
N CYS A 228 -0.22 -5.98 -4.78
CA CYS A 228 0.88 -5.63 -3.88
C CYS A 228 1.96 -6.73 -3.84
N PHE A 229 1.56 -8.01 -3.77
CA PHE A 229 2.50 -9.13 -3.84
C PHE A 229 3.24 -9.19 -5.18
N VAL A 230 2.55 -8.99 -6.29
CA VAL A 230 3.20 -8.92 -7.62
C VAL A 230 4.29 -7.85 -7.62
N VAL A 231 3.98 -6.65 -7.11
CA VAL A 231 4.94 -5.55 -7.00
C VAL A 231 6.15 -5.93 -6.15
N VAL A 232 5.92 -6.52 -4.97
CA VAL A 232 7.00 -6.91 -4.04
C VAL A 232 7.89 -8.01 -4.62
N VAL A 233 7.28 -8.99 -5.29
CA VAL A 233 7.99 -10.10 -5.94
C VAL A 233 8.84 -9.60 -7.11
N ILE A 234 8.28 -8.76 -7.99
CA ILE A 234 9.03 -8.15 -9.09
C ILE A 234 10.16 -7.27 -8.56
N GLY A 235 9.89 -6.46 -7.53
CA GLY A 235 10.85 -5.52 -6.95
C GLY A 235 11.99 -6.18 -6.21
N GLY A 236 11.77 -7.38 -5.69
CA GLY A 236 12.64 -8.09 -4.76
C GLY A 236 12.21 -7.84 -3.32
N ILE A 237 11.99 -8.94 -2.60
CA ILE A 237 11.47 -8.93 -1.23
C ILE A 237 12.42 -8.16 -0.30
N GLY A 238 11.87 -7.18 0.45
CA GLY A 238 12.66 -6.32 1.36
C GLY A 238 13.23 -5.05 0.72
N SER A 239 13.22 -4.91 -0.62
CA SER A 239 13.77 -3.75 -1.31
C SER A 239 12.72 -2.65 -1.55
N VAL A 240 12.75 -1.56 -0.76
CA VAL A 240 11.86 -0.40 -0.95
C VAL A 240 12.09 0.28 -2.30
N ARG A 241 13.35 0.35 -2.77
CA ARG A 241 13.67 0.89 -4.11
C ARG A 241 13.11 -0.01 -5.21
N GLY A 242 13.26 -1.32 -5.04
CA GLY A 242 12.66 -2.31 -5.94
C GLY A 242 11.15 -2.17 -6.00
N ALA A 243 10.48 -2.03 -4.84
CA ALA A 243 9.04 -1.82 -4.76
C ALA A 243 8.57 -0.57 -5.53
N LEU A 244 9.34 0.55 -5.51
CA LEU A 244 8.97 1.75 -6.25
C LEU A 244 9.01 1.52 -7.76
N ILE A 245 10.11 0.93 -8.25
CA ILE A 245 10.29 0.72 -9.69
C ILE A 245 9.28 -0.31 -10.22
N SER A 246 9.11 -1.41 -9.50
CA SER A 246 8.13 -2.45 -9.89
C SER A 246 6.69 -1.95 -9.79
N ALA A 247 6.34 -1.13 -8.81
CA ALA A 247 5.02 -0.54 -8.71
C ALA A 247 4.70 0.37 -9.89
N LEU A 248 5.65 1.19 -10.32
CA LEU A 248 5.49 2.03 -11.52
C LEU A 248 5.37 1.18 -12.78
N LEU A 249 6.20 0.14 -12.94
CA LEU A 249 6.09 -0.81 -14.07
C LEU A 249 4.73 -1.51 -14.09
N VAL A 250 4.28 -2.06 -12.96
CA VAL A 250 2.99 -2.73 -12.85
C VAL A 250 1.85 -1.76 -13.12
N GLY A 251 1.90 -0.54 -12.57
CA GLY A 251 0.89 0.49 -12.81
C GLY A 251 0.77 0.88 -14.28
N LEU A 252 1.91 1.02 -14.98
CA LEU A 252 1.92 1.30 -16.41
C LEU A 252 1.39 0.10 -17.22
N VAL A 253 1.87 -1.11 -16.95
CA VAL A 253 1.43 -2.32 -17.68
C VAL A 253 -0.06 -2.58 -17.47
N ASP A 254 -0.58 -2.43 -16.26
CA ASP A 254 -2.01 -2.59 -15.97
C ASP A 254 -2.85 -1.54 -16.71
N THR A 255 -2.43 -0.27 -16.66
CA THR A 255 -3.18 0.83 -17.29
C THR A 255 -3.17 0.74 -18.82
N PHE A 256 -2.00 0.57 -19.42
CA PHE A 256 -1.90 0.42 -20.88
C PHE A 256 -2.50 -0.90 -21.35
N GLY A 257 -2.38 -1.97 -20.56
CA GLY A 257 -3.00 -3.25 -20.84
C GLY A 257 -4.53 -3.15 -20.97
N LYS A 258 -5.18 -2.46 -20.05
CA LYS A 258 -6.64 -2.21 -20.08
C LYS A 258 -7.09 -1.41 -21.30
N VAL A 259 -6.24 -0.55 -21.84
CA VAL A 259 -6.56 0.30 -22.99
C VAL A 259 -6.22 -0.37 -24.32
N LEU A 260 -5.05 -1.03 -24.42
CA LEU A 260 -4.55 -1.59 -25.67
C LEU A 260 -5.03 -3.02 -25.90
N LEU A 261 -5.11 -3.83 -24.82
CA LEU A 261 -5.43 -5.26 -24.88
C LEU A 261 -6.45 -5.64 -23.78
N PRO A 262 -7.67 -5.08 -23.80
CA PRO A 262 -8.65 -5.26 -22.73
C PRO A 262 -9.00 -6.73 -22.47
N GLN A 263 -8.95 -7.59 -23.48
CA GLN A 263 -9.28 -9.00 -23.38
C GLN A 263 -8.28 -9.80 -22.50
N VAL A 264 -7.02 -9.38 -22.44
CA VAL A 264 -5.95 -10.05 -21.72
C VAL A 264 -5.31 -9.15 -20.63
N ALA A 265 -5.87 -7.98 -20.38
CA ALA A 265 -5.31 -6.99 -19.48
C ALA A 265 -4.97 -7.54 -18.09
N GLY A 266 -5.88 -8.35 -17.52
CA GLY A 266 -5.66 -8.98 -16.21
C GLY A 266 -4.50 -9.99 -16.19
N MET A 267 -4.13 -10.56 -17.34
CA MET A 267 -3.01 -11.52 -17.43
C MET A 267 -1.66 -10.82 -17.60
N LEU A 268 -1.63 -9.63 -18.19
CA LEU A 268 -0.37 -8.94 -18.54
C LEU A 268 0.53 -8.68 -17.32
N VAL A 269 -0.06 -8.32 -16.20
CA VAL A 269 0.68 -8.08 -14.95
C VAL A 269 1.33 -9.37 -14.43
N TYR A 270 0.60 -10.49 -14.48
CA TYR A 270 1.13 -11.80 -14.08
C TYR A 270 2.17 -12.33 -15.07
N MET A 271 1.98 -12.09 -16.37
CA MET A 271 2.97 -12.42 -17.39
C MET A 271 4.26 -11.61 -17.18
N LEU A 272 4.15 -10.32 -16.86
CA LEU A 272 5.30 -9.49 -16.48
C LEU A 272 6.03 -10.09 -15.27
N MET A 273 5.28 -10.48 -14.23
CA MET A 273 5.86 -11.12 -13.05
C MET A 273 6.61 -12.40 -13.41
N ALA A 274 5.97 -13.29 -14.19
CA ALA A 274 6.59 -14.54 -14.62
C ALA A 274 7.85 -14.28 -15.45
N ALA A 275 7.82 -13.34 -16.39
CA ALA A 275 8.97 -12.97 -17.20
C ALA A 275 10.15 -12.43 -16.34
N VAL A 276 9.87 -11.59 -15.35
CA VAL A 276 10.90 -11.08 -14.45
C VAL A 276 11.49 -12.20 -13.59
N LEU A 277 10.66 -13.10 -13.03
CA LEU A 277 11.13 -14.22 -12.21
C LEU A 277 11.94 -15.25 -13.01
N LEU A 278 11.59 -15.49 -14.28
CA LEU A 278 12.39 -16.36 -15.18
C LEU A 278 13.75 -15.75 -15.47
N TRP A 279 13.85 -14.43 -15.56
CA TRP A 279 15.11 -13.74 -15.83
C TRP A 279 15.93 -13.48 -14.56
N LYS A 280 15.24 -13.04 -13.48
CA LYS A 280 15.84 -12.75 -12.16
C LYS A 280 14.95 -13.35 -11.05
N PRO A 281 15.20 -14.59 -10.62
CA PRO A 281 14.40 -15.26 -9.61
C PRO A 281 14.31 -14.53 -8.25
N GLU A 282 15.30 -13.71 -7.94
CA GLU A 282 15.37 -12.92 -6.69
C GLU A 282 14.67 -11.55 -6.80
N GLY A 283 14.03 -11.24 -7.94
CA GLY A 283 13.49 -9.94 -8.27
C GLY A 283 14.52 -8.98 -8.87
N LEU A 284 14.07 -7.78 -9.28
CA LEU A 284 14.90 -6.81 -9.98
C LEU A 284 16.04 -6.24 -9.11
N PHE A 285 15.78 -6.07 -7.81
CA PHE A 285 16.71 -5.44 -6.86
C PHE A 285 16.92 -6.34 -5.64
N ARG A 286 17.99 -7.07 -5.64
CA ARG A 286 18.47 -7.83 -4.48
C ARG A 286 18.95 -6.87 -3.38
N GLN A 287 18.61 -7.16 -2.11
CA GLN A 287 19.26 -6.56 -0.93
C GLN A 287 20.50 -7.33 -0.54
#